data_c780d7cb2f38620d4b64928dfca1cdc6
#
_entry.id   c780d7cb2f38620d4b64928dfca1cdc6
#
_cell.length_a   1.000
_cell.length_b   1.000
_cell.length_c   1.000
_cell.angle_alpha   90.00
_cell.angle_beta   90.00
_cell.angle_gamma   90.00
#
_symmetry.space_group_name_H-M   'P 1'
#
loop_
_entity.id
_entity.type
_entity.pdbx_description
1 polymer ?
#
loop_
_entity_poly.entity_id
_entity_poly.type
_entity_poly.pdbx_seq_one_letter_code
_entity_poly.pdbx_strand_id
1 'polypeptide(L)'
;MSSSAEVEPSTDASDAPSGVVFWVGAAIGIGIMAFGVRGLLENSRATQPMEFSKWFVGADLLHDLVIAPVAILVGAIVARLVPRPWRLPVQAGLFATAIVLAVGWAPLRGYGRAVAVGNDTVLPLDYSTAVATVVGVVWLVVGVWFGAIALRRWRGDATADDGNDPRLVSAPRRTPPTR
;
A
#
# COMPACT_ATOMS: atom_id res chain seq x y z
N MET A 1 -34.97 42.51 10.34
CA MET A 1 -33.62 42.57 10.93
C MET A 1 -33.13 41.14 11.11
N SER A 2 -32.46 40.64 10.08
CA SER A 2 -31.92 39.27 10.04
C SER A 2 -30.45 39.34 10.48
N SER A 3 -30.16 38.78 11.63
CA SER A 3 -28.77 38.67 12.18
C SER A 3 -28.11 37.48 11.49
N SER A 4 -27.24 37.77 10.53
CA SER A 4 -26.32 36.79 9.97
C SER A 4 -25.26 36.49 11.03
N ALA A 5 -25.34 35.31 11.67
CA ALA A 5 -24.27 34.78 12.49
C ALA A 5 -23.13 34.41 11.55
N GLU A 6 -22.10 35.22 11.56
CA GLU A 6 -20.79 34.93 10.95
C GLU A 6 -20.17 33.74 11.69
N VAL A 7 -20.16 32.57 11.03
CA VAL A 7 -19.41 31.43 11.52
C VAL A 7 -17.93 31.69 11.24
N GLU A 8 -17.21 32.14 12.27
CA GLU A 8 -15.75 32.21 12.21
C GLU A 8 -15.21 30.79 11.95
N PRO A 9 -14.34 30.61 10.94
CA PRO A 9 -13.63 29.36 10.78
C PRO A 9 -12.62 29.25 11.95
N SER A 10 -12.90 28.35 12.89
CA SER A 10 -11.93 27.94 13.91
C SER A 10 -10.76 27.26 13.19
N THR A 11 -9.73 28.04 12.90
CA THR A 11 -8.40 27.52 12.59
C THR A 11 -7.84 26.92 13.86
N ASP A 12 -8.14 25.64 14.10
CA ASP A 12 -7.40 24.81 15.03
C ASP A 12 -5.98 24.58 14.45
N ALA A 13 -5.17 25.62 14.54
CA ALA A 13 -3.74 25.60 14.24
C ALA A 13 -2.95 25.10 15.45
N SER A 14 -3.17 23.84 15.86
CA SER A 14 -2.35 23.24 16.92
C SER A 14 -2.24 21.72 16.82
N ASP A 15 -1.97 21.22 15.60
CA ASP A 15 -1.43 19.86 15.42
C ASP A 15 0.08 19.79 15.65
N ALA A 16 0.65 20.74 16.41
CA ALA A 16 2.02 20.59 16.88
C ALA A 16 2.05 19.49 17.94
N PRO A 17 2.90 18.46 17.78
CA PRO A 17 3.00 17.36 18.75
C PRO A 17 3.48 17.88 20.10
N SER A 18 2.51 18.21 20.97
CA SER A 18 2.76 18.86 22.28
C SER A 18 2.73 17.88 23.46
N GLY A 19 2.55 16.60 23.20
CA GLY A 19 2.47 15.58 24.26
C GLY A 19 3.82 15.14 24.78
N VAL A 20 3.99 15.01 26.10
CA VAL A 20 5.18 14.44 26.75
C VAL A 20 5.58 13.11 26.10
N VAL A 21 4.60 12.28 25.72
CA VAL A 21 4.81 10.98 25.06
C VAL A 21 5.55 11.13 23.73
N PHE A 22 5.23 12.16 22.94
CA PHE A 22 5.96 12.44 21.69
C PHE A 22 7.43 12.76 21.95
N TRP A 23 7.72 13.67 22.88
CA TRP A 23 9.09 14.09 23.19
C TRP A 23 9.92 12.96 23.81
N VAL A 24 9.31 12.16 24.68
CA VAL A 24 9.95 10.93 25.24
C VAL A 24 10.25 9.94 24.12
N GLY A 25 9.29 9.69 23.23
CA GLY A 25 9.50 8.82 22.08
C GLY A 25 10.59 9.31 21.13
N ALA A 26 10.61 10.61 20.84
CA ALA A 26 11.64 11.26 20.04
C ALA A 26 13.03 11.15 20.68
N ALA A 27 13.14 11.41 21.98
CA ALA A 27 14.41 11.28 22.71
C ALA A 27 14.95 9.85 22.70
N ILE A 28 14.07 8.85 22.92
CA ILE A 28 14.44 7.44 22.83
C ILE A 28 14.89 7.08 21.41
N GLY A 29 14.14 7.51 20.39
CA GLY A 29 14.50 7.27 18.99
C GLY A 29 15.85 7.86 18.60
N ILE A 30 16.11 9.09 19.00
CA ILE A 30 17.42 9.76 18.79
C ILE A 30 18.53 9.02 19.54
N GLY A 31 18.28 8.57 20.77
CA GLY A 31 19.25 7.78 21.54
C GLY A 31 19.61 6.46 20.88
N ILE A 32 18.61 5.72 20.36
CA ILE A 32 18.82 4.45 19.60
C ILE A 32 19.62 4.74 18.32
N MET A 33 19.28 5.81 17.61
CA MET A 33 19.95 6.20 16.38
C MET A 33 21.43 6.58 16.65
N ALA A 34 21.69 7.38 17.67
CA ALA A 34 23.04 7.73 18.08
C ALA A 34 23.88 6.52 18.49
N PHE A 35 23.28 5.57 19.22
CA PHE A 35 23.93 4.32 19.57
C PHE A 35 24.28 3.48 18.32
N GLY A 36 23.35 3.38 17.34
CA GLY A 36 23.60 2.70 16.09
C GLY A 36 24.74 3.33 15.27
N VAL A 37 24.72 4.66 15.13
CA VAL A 37 25.78 5.40 14.42
C VAL A 37 27.13 5.22 15.11
N ARG A 38 27.17 5.30 16.43
CA ARG A 38 28.39 5.04 17.20
C ARG A 38 28.94 3.63 16.93
N GLY A 39 28.08 2.59 17.00
CA GLY A 39 28.48 1.22 16.70
C GLY A 39 29.03 1.05 15.28
N LEU A 40 28.41 1.73 14.29
CA LEU A 40 28.88 1.76 12.90
C LEU A 40 30.30 2.34 12.78
N LEU A 41 30.59 3.43 13.49
CA LEU A 41 31.89 4.11 13.46
C LEU A 41 32.96 3.35 14.23
N GLU A 42 32.65 2.81 15.41
CA GLU A 42 33.57 2.00 16.23
C GLU A 42 34.03 0.74 15.50
N ASN A 43 33.15 0.13 14.71
CA ASN A 43 33.42 -1.07 13.92
C ASN A 43 33.71 -0.76 12.44
N SER A 44 34.26 0.40 12.14
CA SER A 44 34.40 0.92 10.77
C SER A 44 35.12 0.01 9.79
N ARG A 45 36.03 -0.85 10.26
CA ARG A 45 36.71 -1.86 9.41
C ARG A 45 35.78 -2.96 8.92
N ALA A 46 34.84 -3.39 9.77
CA ALA A 46 33.86 -4.44 9.42
C ALA A 46 32.63 -3.87 8.73
N THR A 47 32.16 -2.68 9.12
CA THR A 47 30.93 -2.07 8.65
C THR A 47 31.10 -1.20 7.41
N GLN A 48 32.32 -0.77 7.10
CA GLN A 48 32.63 0.08 5.94
C GLN A 48 31.66 1.26 5.81
N PRO A 49 31.62 2.19 6.79
CA PRO A 49 30.56 3.21 6.87
C PRO A 49 30.46 4.11 5.63
N MET A 50 31.57 4.33 4.91
CA MET A 50 31.55 5.09 3.66
C MET A 50 30.81 4.34 2.55
N GLU A 51 31.02 3.04 2.40
CA GLU A 51 30.31 2.20 1.42
C GLU A 51 28.82 2.07 1.81
N PHE A 52 28.54 1.88 3.09
CA PHE A 52 27.18 1.90 3.60
C PHE A 52 26.46 3.22 3.26
N SER A 53 27.12 4.37 3.51
CA SER A 53 26.54 5.69 3.22
C SER A 53 26.27 5.88 1.72
N LYS A 54 27.15 5.45 0.83
CA LYS A 54 26.93 5.50 -0.62
C LYS A 54 25.71 4.69 -1.03
N TRP A 55 25.56 3.47 -0.50
CA TRP A 55 24.42 2.63 -0.77
C TRP A 55 23.12 3.21 -0.20
N PHE A 56 23.18 3.73 1.03
CA PHE A 56 22.02 4.34 1.69
C PHE A 56 21.52 5.56 0.92
N VAL A 57 22.39 6.54 0.65
CA VAL A 57 22.04 7.73 -0.13
C VAL A 57 21.64 7.38 -1.55
N GLY A 58 22.35 6.43 -2.19
CA GLY A 58 22.02 5.98 -3.53
C GLY A 58 20.64 5.32 -3.62
N ALA A 59 20.27 4.52 -2.64
CA ALA A 59 18.95 3.88 -2.56
C ALA A 59 17.84 4.92 -2.31
N ASP A 60 18.09 5.91 -1.45
CA ASP A 60 17.16 6.99 -1.15
C ASP A 60 16.90 7.86 -2.39
N LEU A 61 17.97 8.28 -3.08
CA LEU A 61 17.86 9.00 -4.35
C LEU A 61 17.14 8.18 -5.43
N LEU A 62 17.42 6.89 -5.55
CA LEU A 62 16.73 6.02 -6.49
C LEU A 62 15.24 5.92 -6.15
N HIS A 63 14.92 5.80 -4.86
CA HIS A 63 13.54 5.77 -4.41
C HIS A 63 12.81 7.06 -4.78
N ASP A 64 13.35 8.22 -4.43
CA ASP A 64 12.65 9.51 -4.58
C ASP A 64 12.63 10.01 -6.03
N LEU A 65 13.69 9.78 -6.80
CA LEU A 65 13.79 10.30 -8.16
C LEU A 65 13.23 9.34 -9.23
N VAL A 66 13.13 8.05 -8.92
CA VAL A 66 12.69 7.05 -9.91
C VAL A 66 11.48 6.29 -9.41
N ILE A 67 11.57 5.60 -8.26
CA ILE A 67 10.51 4.70 -7.80
C ILE A 67 9.24 5.48 -7.47
N ALA A 68 9.34 6.56 -6.71
CA ALA A 68 8.17 7.34 -6.30
C ALA A 68 7.45 8.00 -7.50
N PRO A 69 8.12 8.70 -8.44
CA PRO A 69 7.48 9.24 -9.64
C PRO A 69 6.84 8.15 -10.51
N VAL A 70 7.52 7.01 -10.70
CA VAL A 70 6.96 5.88 -11.46
C VAL A 70 5.71 5.33 -10.77
N ALA A 71 5.74 5.16 -9.46
CA ALA A 71 4.57 4.69 -8.68
C ALA A 71 3.39 5.66 -8.79
N ILE A 72 3.64 6.97 -8.71
CA ILE A 72 2.61 8.01 -8.89
C ILE A 72 2.03 7.95 -10.31
N LEU A 73 2.89 7.84 -11.33
CA LEU A 73 2.45 7.74 -12.73
C LEU A 73 1.59 6.50 -12.96
N VAL A 74 2.04 5.33 -12.50
CA VAL A 74 1.28 4.08 -12.59
C VAL A 74 -0.05 4.20 -11.85
N GLY A 75 -0.03 4.77 -10.65
CA GLY A 75 -1.26 5.04 -9.87
C GLY A 75 -2.24 5.94 -10.61
N ALA A 76 -1.76 7.00 -11.25
CA ALA A 76 -2.57 7.91 -12.08
C ALA A 76 -3.15 7.21 -13.31
N ILE A 77 -2.36 6.38 -14.00
CA ILE A 77 -2.81 5.58 -15.15
C ILE A 77 -3.91 4.61 -14.70
N VAL A 78 -3.71 3.87 -13.62
CA VAL A 78 -4.72 2.96 -13.06
C VAL A 78 -5.99 3.73 -12.67
N ALA A 79 -5.85 4.90 -12.04
CA ALA A 79 -6.98 5.74 -11.68
C ALA A 79 -7.76 6.26 -12.90
N ARG A 80 -7.12 6.41 -14.05
CA ARG A 80 -7.74 6.87 -15.28
C ARG A 80 -8.39 5.74 -16.09
N LEU A 81 -7.72 4.59 -16.18
CA LEU A 81 -8.14 3.47 -17.03
C LEU A 81 -9.05 2.46 -16.33
N VAL A 82 -8.89 2.30 -15.01
CA VAL A 82 -9.63 1.29 -14.23
C VAL A 82 -10.85 1.92 -13.56
N PRO A 83 -12.07 1.37 -13.71
CA PRO A 83 -13.26 1.83 -13.01
C PRO A 83 -13.09 1.77 -11.49
N ARG A 84 -13.68 2.73 -10.76
CA ARG A 84 -13.52 2.91 -9.30
C ARG A 84 -13.50 1.63 -8.46
N PRO A 85 -14.45 0.67 -8.64
CA PRO A 85 -14.51 -0.51 -7.76
C PRO A 85 -13.34 -1.48 -7.93
N TRP A 86 -12.65 -1.41 -9.08
CA TRP A 86 -11.56 -2.32 -9.44
C TRP A 86 -10.17 -1.74 -9.17
N ARG A 87 -10.09 -0.43 -8.85
CA ARG A 87 -8.83 0.29 -8.65
C ARG A 87 -8.02 -0.28 -7.49
N LEU A 88 -8.67 -0.46 -6.35
CA LEU A 88 -7.98 -0.90 -5.13
C LEU A 88 -7.33 -2.28 -5.28
N PRO A 89 -8.03 -3.34 -5.75
CA PRO A 89 -7.38 -4.62 -5.97
C PRO A 89 -6.26 -4.57 -7.02
N VAL A 90 -6.41 -3.80 -8.11
CA VAL A 90 -5.32 -3.64 -9.11
C VAL A 90 -4.12 -2.95 -8.50
N GLN A 91 -4.31 -1.86 -7.78
CA GLN A 91 -3.22 -1.13 -7.13
C GLN A 91 -2.52 -2.00 -6.07
N ALA A 92 -3.28 -2.76 -5.28
CA ALA A 92 -2.72 -3.68 -4.29
C ALA A 92 -1.90 -4.80 -4.96
N GLY A 93 -2.39 -5.37 -6.06
CA GLY A 93 -1.66 -6.38 -6.83
C GLY A 93 -0.37 -5.85 -7.44
N LEU A 94 -0.42 -4.66 -8.06
CA LEU A 94 0.77 -4.00 -8.62
C LEU A 94 1.79 -3.66 -7.54
N PHE A 95 1.35 -3.12 -6.40
CA PHE A 95 2.21 -2.79 -5.27
C PHE A 95 2.89 -4.04 -4.69
N ALA A 96 2.12 -5.10 -4.43
CA ALA A 96 2.66 -6.37 -3.95
C ALA A 96 3.67 -6.97 -4.95
N THR A 97 3.35 -6.93 -6.25
CA THR A 97 4.27 -7.38 -7.31
C THR A 97 5.56 -6.56 -7.30
N ALA A 98 5.48 -5.23 -7.17
CA ALA A 98 6.65 -4.37 -7.10
C ALA A 98 7.55 -4.70 -5.90
N ILE A 99 6.96 -4.97 -4.72
CA ILE A 99 7.72 -5.41 -3.53
C ILE A 99 8.41 -6.75 -3.79
N VAL A 100 7.68 -7.73 -4.33
CA VAL A 100 8.24 -9.07 -4.62
C VAL A 100 9.41 -8.97 -5.59
N LEU A 101 9.30 -8.14 -6.64
CA LEU A 101 10.38 -7.93 -7.60
C LEU A 101 11.55 -7.16 -7.00
N ALA A 102 11.30 -6.16 -6.16
CA ALA A 102 12.36 -5.39 -5.49
C ALA A 102 13.18 -6.28 -4.53
N VAL A 103 12.50 -7.09 -3.71
CA VAL A 103 13.16 -8.03 -2.79
C VAL A 103 13.82 -9.18 -3.56
N GLY A 104 13.15 -9.70 -4.59
CA GLY A 104 13.65 -10.79 -5.43
C GLY A 104 14.78 -10.40 -6.38
N TRP A 105 15.06 -9.11 -6.58
CA TRP A 105 16.03 -8.63 -7.55
C TRP A 105 17.44 -9.19 -7.34
N ALA A 106 17.96 -9.13 -6.11
CA ALA A 106 19.30 -9.58 -5.80
C ALA A 106 19.52 -11.09 -6.04
N PRO A 107 18.66 -12.01 -5.54
CA PRO A 107 18.76 -13.42 -5.85
C PRO A 107 18.49 -13.76 -7.32
N LEU A 108 17.58 -13.05 -8.00
CA LEU A 108 17.33 -13.23 -9.44
C LEU A 108 18.56 -12.90 -10.30
N ARG A 109 19.34 -11.88 -9.91
CA ARG A 109 20.58 -11.51 -10.58
C ARG A 109 21.78 -12.40 -10.21
N GLY A 110 21.60 -13.32 -9.23
CA GLY A 110 22.63 -14.25 -8.82
C GLY A 110 23.83 -13.60 -8.12
N TYR A 111 23.67 -12.40 -7.54
CA TYR A 111 24.79 -11.70 -6.89
C TYR A 111 25.48 -12.52 -5.81
N GLY A 112 24.75 -13.35 -5.06
CA GLY A 112 25.34 -14.24 -4.06
C GLY A 112 26.30 -15.27 -4.65
N ARG A 113 26.01 -15.82 -5.84
CA ARG A 113 26.88 -16.78 -6.54
C ARG A 113 28.19 -16.13 -7.00
N ALA A 114 28.11 -14.87 -7.41
CA ALA A 114 29.29 -14.11 -7.87
C ALA A 114 30.28 -13.84 -6.73
N VAL A 115 29.78 -13.71 -5.49
CA VAL A 115 30.61 -13.45 -4.30
C VAL A 115 31.16 -14.73 -3.68
N ALA A 116 30.41 -15.83 -3.76
CA ALA A 116 30.74 -17.10 -3.14
C ALA A 116 30.93 -18.20 -4.21
N VAL A 117 31.92 -18.00 -5.09
CA VAL A 117 32.24 -18.94 -6.19
C VAL A 117 32.53 -20.31 -5.64
N GLY A 118 31.82 -21.34 -6.13
CA GLY A 118 31.98 -22.72 -5.70
C GLY A 118 31.20 -23.12 -4.43
N ASN A 119 30.34 -22.23 -3.92
CA ASN A 119 29.44 -22.54 -2.82
C ASN A 119 27.98 -22.58 -3.31
N ASP A 120 27.50 -23.74 -3.70
CA ASP A 120 26.12 -23.94 -4.21
C ASP A 120 25.05 -23.77 -3.13
N THR A 121 25.44 -23.69 -1.84
CA THR A 121 24.48 -23.49 -0.75
C THR A 121 24.02 -22.03 -0.59
N VAL A 122 24.71 -21.09 -1.20
CA VAL A 122 24.40 -19.64 -1.10
C VAL A 122 23.11 -19.28 -1.82
N LEU A 123 22.81 -19.93 -2.95
CA LEU A 123 21.58 -19.76 -3.71
C LEU A 123 21.07 -21.13 -4.21
N PRO A 124 20.53 -21.98 -3.31
CA PRO A 124 20.16 -23.37 -3.63
C PRO A 124 18.85 -23.50 -4.43
N LEU A 125 18.05 -22.43 -4.49
CA LEU A 125 16.70 -22.45 -5.09
C LEU A 125 16.69 -21.85 -6.50
N ASP A 126 15.72 -22.27 -7.31
CA ASP A 126 15.35 -21.56 -8.51
C ASP A 126 14.47 -20.34 -8.16
N TYR A 127 15.13 -19.21 -7.98
CA TYR A 127 14.48 -17.95 -7.59
C TYR A 127 13.55 -17.40 -8.66
N SER A 128 13.75 -17.73 -9.93
CA SER A 128 12.87 -17.30 -11.02
C SER A 128 11.50 -17.97 -10.89
N THR A 129 11.47 -19.27 -10.67
CA THR A 129 10.24 -20.01 -10.41
C THR A 129 9.58 -19.59 -9.10
N ALA A 130 10.36 -19.35 -8.03
CA ALA A 130 9.82 -18.87 -6.75
C ALA A 130 9.14 -17.50 -6.88
N VAL A 131 9.80 -16.52 -7.51
CA VAL A 131 9.23 -15.19 -7.76
C VAL A 131 7.99 -15.28 -8.64
N ALA A 132 8.03 -16.05 -9.73
CA ALA A 132 6.88 -16.24 -10.60
C ALA A 132 5.68 -16.85 -9.86
N THR A 133 5.94 -17.83 -8.98
CA THR A 133 4.90 -18.46 -8.15
C THR A 133 4.27 -17.44 -7.19
N VAL A 134 5.08 -16.66 -6.48
CA VAL A 134 4.56 -15.66 -5.53
C VAL A 134 3.76 -14.59 -6.27
N VAL A 135 4.25 -14.09 -7.41
CA VAL A 135 3.50 -13.14 -8.24
C VAL A 135 2.19 -13.77 -8.73
N GLY A 136 2.21 -15.04 -9.16
CA GLY A 136 1.01 -15.79 -9.56
C GLY A 136 -0.02 -15.86 -8.44
N VAL A 137 0.41 -16.16 -7.21
CA VAL A 137 -0.46 -16.17 -6.02
C VAL A 137 -1.05 -14.78 -5.74
N VAL A 138 -0.25 -13.71 -5.83
CA VAL A 138 -0.73 -12.33 -5.68
C VAL A 138 -1.88 -12.05 -6.65
N TRP A 139 -1.69 -12.36 -7.94
CA TRP A 139 -2.72 -12.10 -8.94
C TRP A 139 -3.92 -13.05 -8.84
N LEU A 140 -3.74 -14.25 -8.33
CA LEU A 140 -4.85 -15.15 -7.98
C LEU A 140 -5.72 -14.53 -6.87
N VAL A 141 -5.12 -14.01 -5.80
CA VAL A 141 -5.82 -13.31 -4.72
C VAL A 141 -6.56 -12.08 -5.25
N VAL A 142 -5.92 -11.28 -6.12
CA VAL A 142 -6.57 -10.17 -6.81
C VAL A 142 -7.77 -10.65 -7.64
N GLY A 143 -7.63 -11.74 -8.37
CA GLY A 143 -8.72 -12.34 -9.16
C GLY A 143 -9.90 -12.78 -8.29
N VAL A 144 -9.64 -13.43 -7.16
CA VAL A 144 -10.68 -13.79 -6.18
C VAL A 144 -11.38 -12.53 -5.64
N TRP A 145 -10.62 -11.48 -5.35
CA TRP A 145 -11.19 -10.19 -4.91
C TRP A 145 -12.07 -9.56 -5.99
N PHE A 146 -11.65 -9.60 -7.25
CA PHE A 146 -12.48 -9.21 -8.39
C PHE A 146 -13.79 -10.01 -8.43
N GLY A 147 -13.73 -11.33 -8.33
CA GLY A 147 -14.90 -12.19 -8.30
C GLY A 147 -15.87 -11.83 -7.17
N ALA A 148 -15.37 -11.56 -5.98
CA ALA A 148 -16.17 -11.13 -4.83
C ALA A 148 -16.88 -9.79 -5.07
N ILE A 149 -16.20 -8.81 -5.66
CA ILE A 149 -16.81 -7.52 -6.02
C ILE A 149 -17.90 -7.70 -7.08
N ALA A 150 -17.63 -8.48 -8.12
CA ALA A 150 -18.58 -8.75 -9.19
C ALA A 150 -19.85 -9.44 -8.65
N LEU A 151 -19.69 -10.44 -7.80
CA LEU A 151 -20.79 -11.18 -7.19
C LEU A 151 -21.66 -10.30 -6.28
N ARG A 152 -21.04 -9.43 -5.48
CA ARG A 152 -21.77 -8.48 -4.63
C ARG A 152 -22.60 -7.51 -5.45
N ARG A 153 -22.09 -7.02 -6.57
CA ARG A 153 -22.82 -6.12 -7.48
C ARG A 153 -23.99 -6.82 -8.11
N TRP A 154 -23.77 -8.01 -8.68
CA TRP A 154 -24.85 -8.79 -9.30
C TRP A 154 -25.99 -9.09 -8.31
N ARG A 155 -25.67 -9.41 -7.05
CA ARG A 155 -26.70 -9.63 -6.02
C ARG A 155 -27.43 -8.34 -5.64
N GLY A 156 -26.72 -7.20 -5.60
CA GLY A 156 -27.33 -5.90 -5.32
C GLY A 156 -28.31 -5.45 -6.40
N ASP A 157 -27.96 -5.67 -7.66
CA ASP A 157 -28.83 -5.33 -8.79
C ASP A 157 -30.09 -6.24 -8.82
N ALA A 158 -29.94 -7.53 -8.51
CA ALA A 158 -31.07 -8.47 -8.43
C ALA A 158 -32.10 -8.11 -7.35
N THR A 159 -31.64 -7.60 -6.20
CA THR A 159 -32.55 -7.18 -5.12
C THR A 159 -33.23 -5.83 -5.41
N ALA A 160 -32.61 -4.95 -6.20
CA ALA A 160 -33.18 -3.67 -6.58
C ALA A 160 -34.31 -3.83 -7.62
N ASP A 161 -34.19 -4.81 -8.51
CA ASP A 161 -35.20 -5.12 -9.54
C ASP A 161 -36.48 -5.72 -8.92
N ASP A 162 -36.33 -6.57 -7.91
CA ASP A 162 -37.46 -7.20 -7.18
C ASP A 162 -38.25 -6.18 -6.32
N GLY A 163 -37.61 -5.08 -5.87
CA GLY A 163 -38.23 -3.99 -5.10
C GLY A 163 -39.02 -2.99 -5.96
N ASN A 164 -38.83 -2.98 -7.28
CA ASN A 164 -39.44 -2.03 -8.20
C ASN A 164 -40.53 -2.66 -9.08
N ASP A 165 -41.17 -3.77 -8.62
CA ASP A 165 -42.31 -4.37 -9.34
C ASP A 165 -43.50 -3.38 -9.33
N PRO A 166 -43.91 -2.86 -10.50
CA PRO A 166 -45.00 -1.91 -10.61
C PRO A 166 -46.36 -2.45 -10.09
N ARG A 167 -46.44 -3.80 -9.96
CA ARG A 167 -47.64 -4.48 -9.47
C ARG A 167 -47.83 -4.30 -7.96
N LEU A 168 -46.74 -4.09 -7.18
CA LEU A 168 -46.82 -3.83 -5.74
C LEU A 168 -47.23 -2.39 -5.43
N VAL A 169 -46.95 -1.45 -6.34
CA VAL A 169 -47.31 -0.01 -6.19
C VAL A 169 -48.79 0.23 -6.51
N SER A 170 -49.41 -0.63 -7.31
CA SER A 170 -50.80 -0.52 -7.73
C SER A 170 -51.84 -1.22 -6.83
N ALA A 171 -51.41 -1.81 -5.73
CA ALA A 171 -52.35 -2.37 -4.76
C ALA A 171 -53.18 -1.27 -4.08
N PRO A 172 -54.52 -1.26 -4.22
CA PRO A 172 -55.38 -0.21 -3.65
C PRO A 172 -55.24 -0.23 -2.12
N ARG A 173 -54.89 0.91 -1.53
CA ARG A 173 -54.88 1.10 -0.07
C ARG A 173 -56.29 0.78 0.43
N ARG A 174 -56.44 -0.35 1.14
CA ARG A 174 -57.69 -0.64 1.85
C ARG A 174 -57.88 0.46 2.90
N THR A 175 -58.87 1.31 2.67
CA THR A 175 -59.34 2.27 3.68
C THR A 175 -59.88 1.48 4.90
N PRO A 176 -59.49 1.79 6.12
CA PRO A 176 -60.08 1.19 7.29
C PRO A 176 -61.54 1.55 7.42
N PRO A 177 -62.43 0.65 7.85
CA PRO A 177 -63.83 0.95 8.04
C PRO A 177 -63.99 2.01 9.15
N THR A 178 -64.67 3.10 8.82
CA THR A 178 -65.10 4.10 9.81
C THR A 178 -66.16 3.48 10.72
N ARG A 179 -65.88 3.48 12.01
CA ARG A 179 -66.93 3.25 13.07
C ARG A 179 -67.50 4.57 13.52
#